data_d9cadc6a386ce576c56d2a67206dd51f
#
_entry.id   d9cadc6a386ce576c56d2a67206dd51f
#
_cell.length_a   1.000
_cell.length_b   1.000
_cell.length_c   1.000
_cell.angle_alpha   90.00
_cell.angle_beta   90.00
_cell.angle_gamma   90.00
#
_symmetry.space_group_name_H-M   'P 1'
#
loop_
_entity.id
_entity.type
_entity.pdbx_description
1 polymer ?
#
loop_
_entity_poly.entity_id
_entity_poly.type
_entity_poly.pdbx_seq_one_letter_code
_entity_poly.pdbx_strand_id
1 'polypeptide(L)'
;MTKRKLERFAEMTTFKNVLQPRFSEVFGKNHSVKGKWGEVLFRNDFPIVIELGCGKGEYTTGLARKNPQKNFVGVDIKGARIWRGAKTALDENLKNVMFLRTRIEFISSFFDKDEVDEIWLTFPDPQPKKKKKRLSSAGFLNQYKLFLKPEGFVHLKTDSRLLYQYAISLAVYNKLTVDMATDDLYDSDMGSDELHMKTFYEKGFLEEGLKICYVRFKLSGCEKINEPPEDE
;
A
#
# COMPACT_ATOMS: atom_id res chain seq x y z
N MET A 1 26.48 0.22 9.20
CA MET A 1 25.52 -0.83 8.73
C MET A 1 25.99 -2.19 9.21
N THR A 2 25.07 -3.07 9.65
CA THR A 2 25.48 -4.44 10.03
C THR A 2 25.81 -5.27 8.79
N LYS A 3 26.77 -6.24 8.89
CA LYS A 3 27.19 -7.17 7.83
C LYS A 3 25.97 -7.82 7.14
N ARG A 4 25.03 -8.36 7.93
CA ARG A 4 23.75 -8.92 7.44
C ARG A 4 22.92 -7.99 6.56
N LYS A 5 22.94 -6.66 6.80
CA LYS A 5 22.20 -5.69 6.01
C LYS A 5 22.81 -5.50 4.63
N LEU A 6 24.13 -5.48 4.54
CA LEU A 6 24.87 -5.39 3.27
C LEU A 6 24.65 -6.65 2.41
N GLU A 7 24.72 -7.83 3.03
CA GLU A 7 24.44 -9.11 2.36
C GLU A 7 23.06 -9.14 1.73
N ARG A 8 22.01 -8.72 2.47
CA ARG A 8 20.62 -8.60 1.94
C ARG A 8 20.50 -7.63 0.78
N PHE A 9 21.20 -6.51 0.83
CA PHE A 9 21.20 -5.57 -0.29
C PHE A 9 21.89 -6.16 -1.52
N ALA A 10 23.00 -6.85 -1.37
CA ALA A 10 23.68 -7.52 -2.46
C ALA A 10 22.82 -8.64 -3.07
N GLU A 11 22.22 -9.50 -2.22
CA GLU A 11 21.31 -10.55 -2.70
C GLU A 11 20.09 -9.97 -3.43
N MET A 12 19.51 -8.87 -2.93
CA MET A 12 18.33 -8.25 -3.54
C MET A 12 18.59 -7.70 -4.95
N THR A 13 19.85 -7.42 -5.32
CA THR A 13 20.17 -6.99 -6.70
C THR A 13 20.01 -8.13 -7.72
N THR A 14 19.96 -9.38 -7.27
CA THR A 14 19.77 -10.56 -8.11
C THR A 14 18.28 -10.95 -8.23
N PHE A 15 17.39 -10.33 -7.45
CA PHE A 15 15.98 -10.69 -7.41
C PHE A 15 15.23 -10.11 -8.61
N LYS A 16 14.66 -10.98 -9.45
CA LYS A 16 13.88 -10.59 -10.62
C LYS A 16 12.52 -9.97 -10.30
N ASN A 17 12.04 -10.13 -9.06
CA ASN A 17 10.79 -9.57 -8.57
C ASN A 17 10.99 -8.28 -7.75
N VAL A 18 12.14 -7.61 -7.87
CA VAL A 18 12.41 -6.34 -7.18
C VAL A 18 12.89 -5.28 -8.18
N LEU A 19 12.15 -4.17 -8.24
CA LEU A 19 12.54 -2.97 -8.96
C LEU A 19 13.15 -1.97 -7.98
N GLN A 20 14.40 -1.54 -8.25
CA GLN A 20 15.16 -0.61 -7.41
C GLN A 20 15.72 0.56 -8.23
N PRO A 21 14.86 1.50 -8.68
CA PRO A 21 15.31 2.64 -9.48
C PRO A 21 16.20 3.56 -8.65
N ARG A 22 17.14 4.22 -9.34
CA ARG A 22 17.94 5.30 -8.76
C ARG A 22 17.09 6.56 -8.64
N PHE A 23 17.43 7.44 -7.69
CA PHE A 23 16.75 8.72 -7.53
C PHE A 23 16.73 9.55 -8.83
N SER A 24 17.84 9.58 -9.57
CA SER A 24 17.96 10.29 -10.84
C SER A 24 17.05 9.77 -11.97
N GLU A 25 16.52 8.55 -11.84
CA GLU A 25 15.62 7.93 -12.82
C GLU A 25 14.16 8.30 -12.59
N VAL A 26 13.82 8.84 -11.40
CA VAL A 26 12.43 9.11 -11.01
C VAL A 26 12.19 10.56 -10.58
N PHE A 27 13.23 11.31 -10.19
CA PHE A 27 13.07 12.69 -9.78
C PHE A 27 12.69 13.57 -10.99
N GLY A 28 11.45 14.08 -10.99
CA GLY A 28 10.90 14.87 -12.09
C GLY A 28 10.71 14.11 -13.41
N LYS A 29 10.71 12.76 -13.39
CA LYS A 29 10.61 11.91 -14.58
C LYS A 29 9.65 10.75 -14.34
N ASN A 30 9.10 10.22 -15.45
CA ASN A 30 8.40 8.94 -15.44
C ASN A 30 9.41 7.81 -15.65
N HIS A 31 9.25 6.73 -14.87
CA HIS A 31 9.99 5.50 -15.05
C HIS A 31 9.47 4.72 -16.27
N SER A 32 10.31 3.96 -16.93
CA SER A 32 9.95 3.20 -18.14
C SER A 32 8.86 2.13 -17.94
N VAL A 33 8.62 1.72 -16.70
CA VAL A 33 7.58 0.75 -16.34
C VAL A 33 6.18 1.36 -16.24
N LYS A 34 6.09 2.69 -16.18
CA LYS A 34 4.83 3.41 -16.05
C LYS A 34 3.88 3.08 -17.20
N GLY A 35 2.66 2.62 -16.88
CA GLY A 35 1.68 2.16 -17.86
C GLY A 35 1.97 0.78 -18.46
N LYS A 36 2.96 0.04 -17.93
CA LYS A 36 3.43 -1.23 -18.52
C LYS A 36 3.67 -2.35 -17.52
N TRP A 37 3.14 -2.24 -16.31
CA TRP A 37 3.33 -3.27 -15.28
C TRP A 37 2.82 -4.64 -15.73
N GLY A 38 1.62 -4.68 -16.30
CA GLY A 38 1.04 -5.91 -16.85
C GLY A 38 1.90 -6.49 -17.96
N GLU A 39 2.20 -5.69 -18.99
CA GLU A 39 2.95 -6.12 -20.18
C GLU A 39 4.38 -6.57 -19.85
N VAL A 40 5.15 -5.73 -19.16
CA VAL A 40 6.60 -5.91 -19.01
C VAL A 40 7.00 -6.80 -17.84
N LEU A 41 6.30 -6.64 -16.68
CA LEU A 41 6.72 -7.31 -15.44
C LEU A 41 5.87 -8.53 -15.12
N PHE A 42 4.54 -8.42 -15.18
CA PHE A 42 3.64 -9.53 -14.86
C PHE A 42 3.32 -10.43 -16.06
N ARG A 43 3.38 -9.89 -17.28
CA ARG A 43 3.05 -10.58 -18.54
C ARG A 43 1.63 -11.13 -18.56
N ASN A 44 0.70 -10.34 -18.04
CA ASN A 44 -0.73 -10.62 -18.01
C ASN A 44 -1.51 -9.31 -17.81
N ASP A 45 -2.84 -9.35 -17.98
CA ASP A 45 -3.76 -8.22 -17.85
C ASP A 45 -4.57 -8.26 -16.54
N PHE A 46 -4.09 -8.97 -15.54
CA PHE A 46 -4.78 -9.05 -14.25
C PHE A 46 -4.76 -7.71 -13.50
N PRO A 47 -5.80 -7.43 -12.70
CA PRO A 47 -5.87 -6.23 -11.87
C PRO A 47 -4.61 -6.03 -11.03
N ILE A 48 -4.18 -4.78 -10.88
CA ILE A 48 -2.99 -4.41 -10.10
C ILE A 48 -3.40 -3.85 -8.75
N VAL A 49 -2.91 -4.47 -7.69
CA VAL A 49 -3.09 -4.08 -6.30
C VAL A 49 -1.75 -3.64 -5.73
N ILE A 50 -1.68 -2.46 -5.11
CA ILE A 50 -0.44 -1.97 -4.50
C ILE A 50 -0.58 -1.85 -2.98
N GLU A 51 0.45 -2.25 -2.24
CA GLU A 51 0.58 -2.01 -0.80
C GLU A 51 1.65 -0.95 -0.56
N LEU A 52 1.25 0.20 -0.03
CA LEU A 52 2.16 1.32 0.24
C LEU A 52 2.66 1.28 1.69
N GLY A 53 3.98 1.19 1.84
CA GLY A 53 4.61 0.96 3.14
C GLY A 53 4.64 -0.52 3.52
N CYS A 54 4.77 -1.42 2.56
CA CYS A 54 4.63 -2.88 2.72
C CYS A 54 5.59 -3.53 3.74
N GLY A 55 6.61 -2.83 4.20
CA GLY A 55 7.54 -3.34 5.19
C GLY A 55 8.21 -4.64 4.77
N LYS A 56 7.88 -5.74 5.45
CA LYS A 56 8.39 -7.08 5.13
C LYS A 56 7.59 -7.80 4.03
N GLY A 57 6.56 -7.16 3.47
CA GLY A 57 5.73 -7.69 2.40
C GLY A 57 4.83 -8.87 2.81
N GLU A 58 4.54 -9.01 4.11
CA GLU A 58 3.71 -10.12 4.62
C GLU A 58 2.28 -10.03 4.07
N TYR A 59 1.72 -8.81 4.04
CA TYR A 59 0.39 -8.60 3.51
C TYR A 59 0.37 -8.74 1.99
N THR A 60 1.33 -8.12 1.29
CA THR A 60 1.51 -8.25 -0.17
C THR A 60 1.55 -9.72 -0.61
N THR A 61 2.43 -10.54 0.01
CA THR A 61 2.57 -11.97 -0.35
C THR A 61 1.36 -12.79 0.07
N GLY A 62 0.75 -12.46 1.21
CA GLY A 62 -0.44 -13.13 1.70
C GLY A 62 -1.66 -12.93 0.81
N LEU A 63 -1.92 -11.69 0.37
CA LEU A 63 -2.97 -11.38 -0.60
C LEU A 63 -2.72 -12.10 -1.93
N ALA A 64 -1.48 -12.12 -2.41
CA ALA A 64 -1.11 -12.75 -3.67
C ALA A 64 -1.37 -14.26 -3.70
N ARG A 65 -1.12 -14.96 -2.58
CA ARG A 65 -1.43 -16.41 -2.45
C ARG A 65 -2.93 -16.68 -2.59
N LYS A 66 -3.76 -15.80 -2.04
CA LYS A 66 -5.22 -15.95 -2.05
C LYS A 66 -5.85 -15.52 -3.39
N ASN A 67 -5.16 -14.66 -4.13
CA ASN A 67 -5.68 -14.03 -5.34
C ASN A 67 -4.73 -14.23 -6.54
N PRO A 68 -4.64 -15.45 -7.10
CA PRO A 68 -3.71 -15.74 -8.20
C PRO A 68 -4.03 -15.00 -9.50
N GLN A 69 -5.25 -14.46 -9.62
CA GLN A 69 -5.71 -13.66 -10.78
C GLN A 69 -5.62 -12.14 -10.53
N LYS A 70 -4.88 -11.69 -9.52
CA LYS A 70 -4.50 -10.30 -9.29
C LYS A 70 -2.98 -10.19 -9.18
N ASN A 71 -2.43 -9.06 -9.60
CA ASN A 71 -1.02 -8.72 -9.48
C ASN A 71 -0.80 -7.83 -8.26
N PHE A 72 0.26 -8.07 -7.50
CA PHE A 72 0.54 -7.35 -6.26
C PHE A 72 1.90 -6.66 -6.32
N VAL A 73 1.94 -5.38 -5.94
CA VAL A 73 3.18 -4.61 -5.85
C VAL A 73 3.34 -4.06 -4.43
N GLY A 74 4.30 -4.61 -3.70
CA GLY A 74 4.69 -4.08 -2.38
C GLY A 74 5.68 -2.92 -2.53
N VAL A 75 5.37 -1.75 -1.96
CA VAL A 75 6.20 -0.54 -2.07
C VAL A 75 6.73 -0.13 -0.70
N ASP A 76 8.05 0.02 -0.56
CA ASP A 76 8.71 0.57 0.64
C ASP A 76 10.07 1.18 0.24
N ILE A 77 10.59 2.09 1.06
CA ILE A 77 11.95 2.62 0.91
C ILE A 77 13.00 1.73 1.59
N LYS A 78 12.60 0.95 2.58
CA LYS A 78 13.51 0.15 3.42
C LYS A 78 13.86 -1.18 2.78
N GLY A 79 14.86 -1.22 1.90
CA GLY A 79 15.26 -2.40 1.15
C GLY A 79 15.51 -3.65 2.00
N ALA A 80 16.10 -3.53 3.21
CA ALA A 80 16.30 -4.68 4.10
C ALA A 80 15.00 -5.33 4.61
N ARG A 81 13.86 -4.59 4.55
CA ARG A 81 12.52 -5.12 4.84
C ARG A 81 11.94 -5.78 3.59
N ILE A 82 11.94 -5.08 2.44
CA ILE A 82 11.52 -5.60 1.13
C ILE A 82 12.19 -6.94 0.80
N TRP A 83 13.49 -7.07 1.10
CA TRP A 83 14.25 -8.30 0.89
C TRP A 83 13.50 -9.53 1.41
N ARG A 84 12.87 -9.44 2.59
CA ARG A 84 12.15 -10.59 3.19
C ARG A 84 10.95 -11.01 2.35
N GLY A 85 10.09 -10.05 1.98
CA GLY A 85 8.91 -10.32 1.15
C GLY A 85 9.28 -10.82 -0.24
N ALA A 86 10.28 -10.18 -0.86
CA ALA A 86 10.76 -10.57 -2.18
C ALA A 86 11.32 -12.00 -2.20
N LYS A 87 12.13 -12.35 -1.18
CA LYS A 87 12.65 -13.71 -1.02
C LYS A 87 11.54 -14.72 -0.79
N THR A 88 10.60 -14.42 0.11
CA THR A 88 9.43 -15.28 0.34
C THR A 88 8.66 -15.53 -0.95
N ALA A 89 8.39 -14.48 -1.75
CA ALA A 89 7.68 -14.62 -3.01
C ALA A 89 8.45 -15.48 -4.03
N LEU A 90 9.80 -15.40 -4.06
CA LEU A 90 10.63 -16.25 -4.91
C LEU A 90 10.64 -17.69 -4.44
N ASP A 91 10.85 -17.93 -3.14
CA ASP A 91 10.90 -19.27 -2.53
C ASP A 91 9.57 -20.01 -2.72
N GLU A 92 8.45 -19.30 -2.67
CA GLU A 92 7.08 -19.83 -2.91
C GLU A 92 6.64 -19.78 -4.38
N ASN A 93 7.50 -19.32 -5.29
CA ASN A 93 7.21 -19.21 -6.71
C ASN A 93 5.96 -18.36 -7.05
N LEU A 94 5.67 -17.33 -6.27
CA LEU A 94 4.58 -16.39 -6.55
C LEU A 94 4.93 -15.53 -7.76
N LYS A 95 4.26 -15.77 -8.89
CA LYS A 95 4.52 -15.04 -10.15
C LYS A 95 3.83 -13.69 -10.23
N ASN A 96 2.83 -13.50 -9.39
CA ASN A 96 1.97 -12.31 -9.32
C ASN A 96 2.43 -11.32 -8.24
N VAL A 97 3.71 -11.35 -7.82
CA VAL A 97 4.27 -10.45 -6.79
C VAL A 97 5.51 -9.75 -7.28
N MET A 98 5.49 -8.43 -7.23
CA MET A 98 6.64 -7.56 -7.43
C MET A 98 6.86 -6.67 -6.21
N PHE A 99 8.07 -6.20 -6.04
CA PHE A 99 8.41 -5.20 -5.03
C PHE A 99 9.07 -3.99 -5.69
N LEU A 100 8.64 -2.80 -5.26
CA LEU A 100 9.20 -1.53 -5.72
C LEU A 100 9.87 -0.82 -4.55
N ARG A 101 11.19 -0.66 -4.63
CA ARG A 101 11.95 0.09 -3.62
C ARG A 101 12.04 1.55 -4.02
N THR A 102 11.12 2.36 -3.51
CA THR A 102 11.09 3.80 -3.74
C THR A 102 10.51 4.56 -2.55
N ARG A 103 10.62 5.87 -2.57
CA ARG A 103 9.85 6.75 -1.67
C ARG A 103 8.44 6.88 -2.22
N ILE A 104 7.43 6.80 -1.36
CA ILE A 104 6.02 6.86 -1.79
C ILE A 104 5.69 8.20 -2.45
N GLU A 105 6.41 9.26 -2.10
CA GLU A 105 6.27 10.57 -2.74
C GLU A 105 6.54 10.55 -4.26
N PHE A 106 7.22 9.52 -4.77
CA PHE A 106 7.50 9.34 -6.20
C PHE A 106 6.61 8.30 -6.87
N ILE A 107 5.58 7.80 -6.18
CA ILE A 107 4.78 6.68 -6.68
C ILE A 107 4.13 6.95 -8.04
N SER A 108 3.70 8.18 -8.32
CA SER A 108 3.11 8.59 -9.61
C SER A 108 4.09 8.54 -10.80
N SER A 109 5.40 8.42 -10.54
CA SER A 109 6.40 8.18 -11.59
C SER A 109 6.37 6.76 -12.11
N PHE A 110 5.69 5.82 -11.43
CA PHE A 110 5.70 4.39 -11.74
C PHE A 110 4.37 3.86 -12.26
N PHE A 111 3.28 4.55 -11.99
CA PHE A 111 1.94 4.12 -12.40
C PHE A 111 1.28 5.20 -13.25
N ASP A 112 0.67 4.78 -14.35
CA ASP A 112 -0.05 5.66 -15.26
C ASP A 112 -1.54 5.72 -14.90
N LYS A 113 -2.25 6.61 -15.57
CA LYS A 113 -3.68 6.81 -15.35
C LYS A 113 -4.45 5.49 -15.47
N ASP A 114 -5.30 5.23 -14.49
CA ASP A 114 -6.18 4.07 -14.43
C ASP A 114 -5.43 2.69 -14.47
N GLU A 115 -4.17 2.65 -14.03
CA GLU A 115 -3.36 1.42 -14.02
C GLU A 115 -3.53 0.58 -12.76
N VAL A 116 -3.96 1.17 -11.64
CA VAL A 116 -4.09 0.51 -10.34
C VAL A 116 -5.56 0.31 -9.98
N ASP A 117 -5.91 -0.88 -9.51
CA ASP A 117 -7.27 -1.24 -9.10
C ASP A 117 -7.50 -1.02 -7.60
N GLU A 118 -6.51 -1.31 -6.76
CA GLU A 118 -6.63 -1.19 -5.30
C GLU A 118 -5.34 -0.68 -4.67
N ILE A 119 -5.46 0.14 -3.63
CA ILE A 119 -4.35 0.62 -2.81
C ILE A 119 -4.57 0.19 -1.37
N TRP A 120 -3.61 -0.52 -0.79
CA TRP A 120 -3.62 -0.94 0.60
C TRP A 120 -2.64 -0.13 1.45
N LEU A 121 -3.13 0.40 2.55
CA LEU A 121 -2.37 1.08 3.60
C LEU A 121 -2.49 0.23 4.86
N THR A 122 -1.53 -0.70 5.06
CA THR A 122 -1.55 -1.65 6.18
C THR A 122 -0.60 -1.20 7.27
N PHE A 123 -1.16 -0.83 8.42
CA PHE A 123 -0.43 -0.34 9.58
C PHE A 123 0.60 0.76 9.27
N PRO A 124 0.19 1.79 8.50
CA PRO A 124 1.07 2.91 8.19
C PRO A 124 1.36 3.73 9.44
N ASP A 125 2.51 4.43 9.46
CA ASP A 125 2.85 5.34 10.55
C ASP A 125 1.76 6.41 10.72
N PRO A 126 1.11 6.52 11.90
CA PRO A 126 -0.01 7.43 12.12
C PRO A 126 0.37 8.91 12.11
N GLN A 127 1.67 9.26 12.15
CA GLN A 127 2.18 10.63 12.07
C GLN A 127 1.36 11.63 12.92
N PRO A 128 1.31 11.50 14.28
CA PRO A 128 0.40 12.28 15.11
C PRO A 128 0.58 13.80 14.96
N LYS A 129 1.83 14.24 14.82
CA LYS A 129 2.20 15.67 14.71
C LYS A 129 2.36 16.19 13.28
N LYS A 130 2.20 15.32 12.26
CA LYS A 130 2.51 15.68 10.86
C LYS A 130 1.44 15.14 9.92
N LYS A 131 0.20 15.65 10.04
CA LYS A 131 -0.97 15.20 9.26
C LYS A 131 -0.66 15.02 7.77
N LYS A 132 0.02 15.99 7.14
CA LYS A 132 0.40 15.95 5.72
C LYS A 132 1.35 14.81 5.32
N LYS A 133 1.97 14.12 6.31
CA LYS A 133 2.82 12.95 6.07
C LYS A 133 2.11 11.61 6.20
N ARG A 134 0.84 11.61 6.62
CA ARG A 134 0.01 10.39 6.64
C ARG A 134 -0.20 9.90 5.22
N LEU A 135 -0.06 8.61 4.98
CA LEU A 135 -0.32 8.02 3.67
C LEU A 135 -1.80 8.16 3.24
N SER A 136 -2.70 8.41 4.18
CA SER A 136 -4.11 8.74 3.93
C SER A 136 -4.40 10.25 3.90
N SER A 137 -3.39 11.15 3.85
CA SER A 137 -3.60 12.59 3.77
C SER A 137 -4.12 13.02 2.40
N ALA A 138 -4.79 14.19 2.37
CA ALA A 138 -5.32 14.76 1.13
C ALA A 138 -4.24 14.87 0.03
N GLY A 139 -3.01 15.22 0.40
CA GLY A 139 -1.89 15.29 -0.53
C GLY A 139 -1.59 13.95 -1.20
N PHE A 140 -1.49 12.88 -0.41
CA PHE A 140 -1.26 11.54 -0.94
C PHE A 140 -2.48 11.01 -1.70
N LEU A 141 -3.70 11.21 -1.19
CA LEU A 141 -4.90 10.76 -1.89
C LEU A 141 -5.06 11.44 -3.26
N ASN A 142 -4.74 12.75 -3.38
CA ASN A 142 -4.70 13.42 -4.69
C ASN A 142 -3.62 12.85 -5.62
N GLN A 143 -2.48 12.40 -5.08
CA GLN A 143 -1.46 11.71 -5.86
C GLN A 143 -1.97 10.33 -6.33
N TYR A 144 -2.68 9.59 -5.48
CA TYR A 144 -3.25 8.27 -5.84
C TYR A 144 -4.31 8.38 -6.93
N LYS A 145 -5.10 9.46 -6.95
CA LYS A 145 -6.07 9.74 -8.03
C LYS A 145 -5.45 9.81 -9.42
N LEU A 146 -4.15 10.07 -9.53
CA LEU A 146 -3.47 10.13 -10.84
C LEU A 146 -3.38 8.77 -11.53
N PHE A 147 -3.49 7.66 -10.77
CA PHE A 147 -3.25 6.32 -11.30
C PHE A 147 -4.25 5.25 -10.79
N LEU A 148 -5.00 5.54 -9.74
CA LEU A 148 -6.08 4.66 -9.29
C LEU A 148 -7.26 4.76 -10.24
N LYS A 149 -7.83 3.62 -10.63
CA LYS A 149 -9.06 3.58 -11.44
C LYS A 149 -10.20 4.30 -10.74
N PRO A 150 -11.18 4.89 -11.48
CA PRO A 150 -12.33 5.57 -10.89
C PRO A 150 -13.13 4.70 -9.92
N GLU A 151 -13.25 3.40 -10.21
CA GLU A 151 -13.94 2.42 -9.38
C GLU A 151 -13.02 1.73 -8.35
N GLY A 152 -11.73 2.08 -8.36
CA GLY A 152 -10.74 1.53 -7.46
C GLY A 152 -10.91 1.96 -6.01
N PHE A 153 -10.37 1.17 -5.10
CA PHE A 153 -10.50 1.39 -3.68
C PHE A 153 -9.16 1.74 -3.00
N VAL A 154 -9.25 2.59 -1.99
CA VAL A 154 -8.20 2.75 -0.98
C VAL A 154 -8.65 2.03 0.29
N HIS A 155 -7.82 1.14 0.78
CA HIS A 155 -7.99 0.39 2.02
C HIS A 155 -7.04 0.94 3.08
N LEU A 156 -7.54 1.22 4.25
CA LEU A 156 -6.73 1.52 5.43
C LEU A 156 -7.06 0.51 6.52
N LYS A 157 -6.06 -0.27 6.95
CA LYS A 157 -6.12 -1.19 8.08
C LYS A 157 -5.09 -0.74 9.11
N THR A 158 -5.51 -0.45 10.35
CA THR A 158 -4.65 0.18 11.36
C THR A 158 -5.09 -0.11 12.80
N ASP A 159 -4.11 -0.20 13.71
CA ASP A 159 -4.29 -0.17 15.16
C ASP A 159 -4.53 1.25 15.71
N SER A 160 -4.19 2.28 14.91
CA SER A 160 -4.29 3.69 15.29
C SER A 160 -5.71 4.24 15.12
N ARG A 161 -6.47 4.36 16.21
CA ARG A 161 -7.78 5.01 16.20
C ARG A 161 -7.72 6.45 15.67
N LEU A 162 -6.63 7.19 16.00
CA LEU A 162 -6.39 8.53 15.48
C LEU A 162 -6.32 8.56 13.94
N LEU A 163 -5.60 7.60 13.34
CA LEU A 163 -5.47 7.55 11.89
C LEU A 163 -6.76 7.13 11.20
N TYR A 164 -7.50 6.18 11.81
CA TYR A 164 -8.81 5.76 11.33
C TYR A 164 -9.81 6.93 11.34
N GLN A 165 -9.95 7.63 12.47
CA GLN A 165 -10.86 8.78 12.62
C GLN A 165 -10.50 9.89 11.62
N TYR A 166 -9.21 10.16 11.44
CA TYR A 166 -8.76 11.12 10.45
C TYR A 166 -9.17 10.72 9.03
N ALA A 167 -9.00 9.45 8.65
CA ALA A 167 -9.38 8.98 7.31
C ALA A 167 -10.90 9.07 7.08
N ILE A 168 -11.72 8.73 8.09
CA ILE A 168 -13.18 8.91 8.05
C ILE A 168 -13.55 10.38 7.92
N SER A 169 -13.00 11.26 8.76
CA SER A 169 -13.28 12.72 8.69
C SER A 169 -12.92 13.29 7.32
N LEU A 170 -11.80 12.89 6.76
CA LEU A 170 -11.37 13.32 5.43
C LEU A 170 -12.33 12.82 4.33
N ALA A 171 -12.75 11.54 4.41
CA ALA A 171 -13.68 10.98 3.45
C ALA A 171 -15.05 11.68 3.51
N VAL A 172 -15.58 11.92 4.70
CA VAL A 172 -16.86 12.63 4.91
C VAL A 172 -16.78 14.08 4.40
N TYR A 173 -15.73 14.81 4.79
CA TYR A 173 -15.53 16.20 4.39
C TYR A 173 -15.50 16.39 2.87
N ASN A 174 -14.86 15.43 2.15
CA ASN A 174 -14.76 15.46 0.69
C ASN A 174 -15.87 14.69 -0.02
N LYS A 175 -16.90 14.21 0.70
CA LYS A 175 -18.03 13.42 0.17
C LYS A 175 -17.55 12.19 -0.63
N LEU A 176 -16.46 11.57 -0.20
CA LEU A 176 -15.97 10.33 -0.81
C LEU A 176 -16.91 9.17 -0.46
N THR A 177 -17.08 8.22 -1.36
CA THR A 177 -17.88 7.02 -1.10
C THR A 177 -17.13 6.09 -0.16
N VAL A 178 -17.56 6.02 1.11
CA VAL A 178 -17.10 5.01 2.07
C VAL A 178 -17.93 3.75 1.84
N ASP A 179 -17.27 2.66 1.46
CA ASP A 179 -17.91 1.39 1.17
C ASP A 179 -17.98 0.49 2.42
N MET A 180 -16.92 0.48 3.21
CA MET A 180 -16.83 -0.28 4.45
C MET A 180 -16.10 0.53 5.52
N ALA A 181 -16.57 0.50 6.77
CA ALA A 181 -15.88 1.11 7.90
C ALA A 181 -16.21 0.40 9.21
N THR A 182 -15.19 0.09 10.01
CA THR A 182 -15.34 -0.44 11.37
C THR A 182 -14.17 0.00 12.24
N ASP A 183 -14.42 0.27 13.51
CA ASP A 183 -13.39 0.57 14.50
C ASP A 183 -12.94 -0.68 15.29
N ASP A 184 -13.54 -1.85 14.97
CA ASP A 184 -13.11 -3.15 15.46
C ASP A 184 -13.36 -4.24 14.38
N LEU A 185 -12.35 -4.52 13.59
CA LEU A 185 -12.45 -5.46 12.47
C LEU A 185 -12.79 -6.89 12.93
N TYR A 186 -12.25 -7.31 14.07
CA TYR A 186 -12.38 -8.69 14.55
C TYR A 186 -13.64 -8.97 15.33
N ASP A 187 -14.34 -7.92 15.77
CA ASP A 187 -15.67 -7.98 16.43
C ASP A 187 -16.80 -7.59 15.46
N SER A 188 -16.45 -7.34 14.19
CA SER A 188 -17.42 -7.00 13.16
C SER A 188 -17.75 -8.20 12.26
N ASP A 189 -18.95 -8.22 11.68
CA ASP A 189 -19.33 -9.18 10.64
C ASP A 189 -18.65 -8.91 9.29
N MET A 190 -17.71 -7.96 9.22
CA MET A 190 -16.95 -7.61 8.03
C MET A 190 -15.83 -8.62 7.82
N GLY A 191 -16.11 -9.68 7.07
CA GLY A 191 -15.14 -10.76 6.93
C GLY A 191 -14.93 -11.24 5.51
N SER A 192 -13.95 -10.66 4.78
CA SER A 192 -13.25 -11.46 3.78
C SER A 192 -12.02 -12.10 4.43
N ASP A 193 -11.64 -13.26 3.98
CA ASP A 193 -10.39 -13.94 4.37
C ASP A 193 -9.15 -13.06 4.21
N GLU A 194 -9.21 -12.06 3.32
CA GLU A 194 -8.16 -11.08 3.07
C GLU A 194 -7.99 -10.10 4.23
N LEU A 195 -9.12 -9.63 4.78
CA LEU A 195 -9.11 -8.70 5.93
C LEU A 195 -8.65 -9.40 7.21
N HIS A 196 -8.94 -10.69 7.36
CA HIS A 196 -8.54 -11.49 8.53
C HIS A 196 -7.10 -12.04 8.45
N MET A 197 -6.37 -11.75 7.38
CA MET A 197 -4.96 -12.10 7.29
C MET A 197 -4.14 -11.23 8.24
N LYS A 198 -3.49 -11.88 9.22
CA LYS A 198 -2.74 -11.22 10.29
C LYS A 198 -1.25 -11.13 9.94
N THR A 199 -0.73 -9.91 9.90
CA THR A 199 0.71 -9.66 9.84
C THR A 199 1.38 -9.91 11.21
N PHE A 200 2.70 -9.97 11.22
CA PHE A 200 3.47 -10.09 12.47
C PHE A 200 3.16 -8.94 13.46
N TYR A 201 3.08 -7.71 12.97
CA TYR A 201 2.76 -6.55 13.81
C TYR A 201 1.33 -6.62 14.33
N GLU A 202 0.39 -7.00 13.50
CA GLU A 202 -1.01 -7.10 13.87
C GLU A 202 -1.26 -8.14 14.96
N LYS A 203 -0.56 -9.27 14.92
CA LYS A 203 -0.62 -10.27 15.98
C LYS A 203 -0.20 -9.67 17.32
N GLY A 204 0.90 -8.91 17.34
CA GLY A 204 1.35 -8.20 18.55
C GLY A 204 0.32 -7.20 19.08
N PHE A 205 -0.29 -6.39 18.20
CA PHE A 205 -1.34 -5.45 18.60
C PHE A 205 -2.57 -6.14 19.19
N LEU A 206 -2.99 -7.26 18.61
CA LEU A 206 -4.11 -8.04 19.14
C LEU A 206 -3.76 -8.71 20.49
N GLU A 207 -2.53 -9.18 20.68
CA GLU A 207 -2.04 -9.72 21.95
C GLU A 207 -1.99 -8.64 23.05
N GLU A 208 -1.76 -7.37 22.67
CA GLU A 208 -1.85 -6.20 23.55
C GLU A 208 -3.29 -5.73 23.80
N GLY A 209 -4.30 -6.39 23.20
CA GLY A 209 -5.72 -6.05 23.34
C GLY A 209 -6.15 -4.83 22.51
N LEU A 210 -5.34 -4.40 21.55
CA LEU A 210 -5.69 -3.30 20.67
C LEU A 210 -6.70 -3.74 19.61
N LYS A 211 -7.69 -2.89 19.35
CA LYS A 211 -8.66 -3.07 18.27
C LYS A 211 -8.04 -2.68 16.94
N ILE A 212 -8.34 -3.43 15.91
CA ILE A 212 -7.92 -3.11 14.54
C ILE A 212 -9.06 -2.42 13.81
N CYS A 213 -8.82 -1.17 13.41
CA CYS A 213 -9.75 -0.40 12.61
C CYS A 213 -9.54 -0.65 11.12
N TYR A 214 -10.62 -0.57 10.36
CA TYR A 214 -10.59 -0.70 8.91
C TYR A 214 -11.55 0.28 8.24
N VAL A 215 -11.12 0.86 7.13
CA VAL A 215 -11.97 1.62 6.22
C VAL A 215 -11.57 1.40 4.78
N ARG A 216 -12.58 1.27 3.90
CA ARG A 216 -12.43 1.20 2.44
C ARG A 216 -13.28 2.27 1.80
N PHE A 217 -12.69 3.04 0.91
CA PHE A 217 -13.36 4.14 0.23
C PHE A 217 -12.83 4.38 -1.18
N LYS A 218 -13.65 5.01 -2.02
CA LYS A 218 -13.28 5.43 -3.38
C LYS A 218 -12.78 6.87 -3.39
N LEU A 219 -11.88 7.19 -4.33
CA LEU A 219 -11.39 8.56 -4.55
C LEU A 219 -12.18 9.32 -5.64
N SER A 220 -13.11 8.64 -6.33
CA SER A 220 -14.01 9.26 -7.30
C SER A 220 -15.06 10.14 -6.60
N GLY A 221 -15.66 11.06 -7.33
CA GLY A 221 -16.75 11.91 -6.83
C GLY A 221 -16.33 13.33 -6.44
N CYS A 222 -15.03 13.63 -6.32
CA CYS A 222 -14.55 15.01 -6.15
C CYS A 222 -13.36 15.30 -7.07
N GLU A 223 -13.23 16.53 -7.54
CA GLU A 223 -12.12 16.94 -8.39
C GLU A 223 -10.81 16.95 -7.60
N LYS A 224 -10.81 17.55 -6.41
CA LYS A 224 -9.67 17.68 -5.52
C LYS A 224 -10.05 17.34 -4.09
N ILE A 225 -9.25 16.50 -3.45
CA ILE A 225 -9.39 16.16 -2.03
C ILE A 225 -8.70 17.24 -1.21
N ASN A 226 -9.40 17.78 -0.22
CA ASN A 226 -8.91 18.81 0.69
C ASN A 226 -8.80 18.26 2.12
N GLU A 227 -7.87 18.83 2.89
CA GLU A 227 -7.82 18.54 4.33
C GLU A 227 -9.05 19.10 5.02
N PRO A 228 -9.70 18.36 5.92
CA PRO A 228 -10.74 18.91 6.76
C PRO A 228 -10.18 20.05 7.63
N PRO A 229 -10.97 21.07 7.97
CA PRO A 229 -10.56 22.10 8.91
C PRO A 229 -10.08 21.46 10.22
N GLU A 230 -9.19 22.14 10.92
CA GLU A 230 -8.84 21.72 12.27
C GLU A 230 -10.01 22.07 13.19
N ASP A 231 -10.44 21.11 14.00
CA ASP A 231 -11.38 21.41 15.09
C ASP A 231 -10.70 22.40 16.04
N GLU A 232 -11.34 23.57 16.25
CA GLU A 232 -10.89 24.60 17.21
C GLU A 232 -10.90 24.11 18.64
#